data_6eaf2ca581ddf89706909767857309e3
#
_entry.id   6eaf2ca581ddf89706909767857309e3
#
_cell.length_a   1.000
_cell.length_b   1.000
_cell.length_c   1.000
_cell.angle_alpha   90.00
_cell.angle_beta   90.00
_cell.angle_gamma   90.00
#
_symmetry.space_group_name_H-M   'P 1'
#
loop_
_entity.id
_entity.type
_entity.pdbx_description
1 polymer ?
#
loop_
_entity_poly.entity_id
_entity_poly.type
_entity_poly.pdbx_seq_one_letter_code
_entity_poly.pdbx_strand_id
1 'polypeptide(L)'
;MNHKLTRRDFTRNVGAAATVMAMRTPVAFSQHVRDIHIGHTGITWPNTYADQAIRDIGGLGFYGYETFGEVLVKMDAEGDLAQLLEANQVPLISGYCTINLSNPAKKADELTKATTWARLIKKYGGRIFVLGPNPVNRDSYDYAANKANIVSMLNEVAKTVTGEGLTPVLHQHTGTCVESRDETYATLEAADTSVLKFGPDVGQLTKGGSDAVQVVKDFLPIVHHMHLKDFAGTDDHLLGYCPLGQGKVNIPAILDLMEGRKINGMIMVELDNNFRDISPTPPYDLARQSATYLKSLGVRFRT
;
A
#
# COMPACT_ATOMS: atom_id res chain seq x y z
N MET A 1 22.09 55.60 53.20
CA MET A 1 21.28 56.64 52.56
C MET A 1 20.39 56.00 51.51
N ASN A 2 19.09 55.89 51.86
CA ASN A 2 18.11 55.25 50.98
C ASN A 2 17.51 56.30 50.04
N HIS A 3 17.85 56.29 48.76
CA HIS A 3 17.16 57.06 47.76
C HIS A 3 15.89 56.35 47.32
N LYS A 4 14.73 56.90 47.69
CA LYS A 4 13.43 56.49 47.16
C LYS A 4 13.25 57.14 45.77
N LEU A 5 13.11 56.26 44.77
CA LEU A 5 12.73 56.66 43.39
C LEU A 5 11.34 57.27 43.41
N THR A 6 11.17 58.47 42.83
CA THR A 6 9.89 59.16 42.74
C THR A 6 9.14 58.80 41.47
N ARG A 7 7.81 59.00 41.46
CA ARG A 7 6.94 58.75 40.30
C ARG A 7 7.40 59.49 38.99
N ARG A 8 8.22 60.50 39.13
CA ARG A 8 8.77 61.28 37.97
C ARG A 8 9.91 60.55 37.25
N ASP A 9 10.61 59.66 37.90
CA ASP A 9 11.70 58.89 37.30
C ASP A 9 11.18 57.75 36.46
N PHE A 10 9.94 57.29 36.74
CA PHE A 10 9.28 56.22 35.97
C PHE A 10 8.74 56.66 34.61
N THR A 11 8.39 57.95 34.47
CA THR A 11 7.81 58.47 33.21
C THR A 11 8.84 58.91 32.18
N ARG A 12 10.12 58.95 32.52
CA ARG A 12 11.20 59.34 31.56
C ARG A 12 11.82 58.20 30.78
N ASN A 13 11.61 56.95 31.23
CA ASN A 13 12.16 55.74 30.59
C ASN A 13 11.16 54.97 29.73
N VAL A 14 9.98 55.50 29.43
CA VAL A 14 8.94 54.84 28.61
C VAL A 14 8.85 55.42 27.20
N GLY A 15 9.82 56.24 26.82
CA GLY A 15 9.77 56.95 25.54
C GLY A 15 10.87 56.61 24.55
N ALA A 16 11.13 55.33 24.21
CA ALA A 16 11.84 54.92 23.01
C ALA A 16 11.89 53.39 22.88
N ALA A 17 10.77 52.68 23.01
CA ALA A 17 10.65 51.36 22.43
C ALA A 17 10.08 51.51 21.01
N ALA A 18 10.95 51.79 20.04
CA ALA A 18 10.60 51.64 18.64
C ALA A 18 10.21 50.19 18.43
N THR A 19 8.94 49.92 18.24
CA THR A 19 8.42 48.64 17.84
C THR A 19 8.91 48.39 16.43
N VAL A 20 10.06 47.70 16.30
CA VAL A 20 10.44 47.03 15.06
C VAL A 20 9.48 45.87 14.93
N MET A 21 8.33 46.12 14.29
CA MET A 21 7.56 45.04 13.69
C MET A 21 8.45 44.43 12.62
N ALA A 22 9.22 43.43 13.00
CA ALA A 22 9.79 42.48 12.03
C ALA A 22 8.59 41.90 11.29
N MET A 23 8.30 42.41 10.11
CA MET A 23 7.51 41.67 9.12
C MET A 23 8.23 40.34 8.91
N ARG A 24 7.82 39.33 9.66
CA ARG A 24 8.11 37.94 9.30
C ARG A 24 7.40 37.73 7.98
N THR A 25 8.09 37.93 6.88
CA THR A 25 7.69 37.34 5.61
C THR A 25 7.44 35.88 5.92
N PRO A 26 6.26 35.34 5.65
CA PRO A 26 6.08 33.92 5.75
C PRO A 26 7.13 33.28 4.84
N VAL A 27 8.12 32.62 5.42
CA VAL A 27 8.98 31.70 4.66
C VAL A 27 7.99 30.68 4.11
N ALA A 28 7.63 30.84 2.85
CA ALA A 28 6.92 29.80 2.14
C ALA A 28 7.88 28.61 2.14
N PHE A 29 7.69 27.69 3.07
CA PHE A 29 8.27 26.37 2.97
C PHE A 29 7.73 25.82 1.65
N SER A 30 8.56 25.83 0.61
CA SER A 30 8.29 25.07 -0.59
C SER A 30 8.08 23.64 -0.11
N GLN A 31 6.83 23.19 -0.10
CA GLN A 31 6.52 21.82 0.26
C GLN A 31 7.29 20.93 -0.72
N HIS A 32 8.16 20.06 -0.21
CA HIS A 32 8.88 19.12 -1.04
C HIS A 32 7.85 18.33 -1.86
N VAL A 33 7.97 18.42 -3.16
CA VAL A 33 7.09 17.68 -4.07
C VAL A 33 7.77 16.35 -4.37
N ARG A 34 7.12 15.27 -3.96
CA ARG A 34 7.65 13.93 -4.12
C ARG A 34 7.55 13.45 -5.57
N ASP A 35 8.63 12.85 -6.06
CA ASP A 35 8.64 12.14 -7.35
C ASP A 35 8.13 10.71 -7.17
N ILE A 36 6.86 10.59 -6.80
CA ILE A 36 6.18 9.31 -6.58
C ILE A 36 4.80 9.37 -7.22
N HIS A 37 4.50 8.37 -8.05
CA HIS A 37 3.16 8.11 -8.56
C HIS A 37 2.48 7.04 -7.71
N ILE A 38 1.27 7.30 -7.26
CA ILE A 38 0.51 6.40 -6.38
C ILE A 38 -0.78 5.98 -7.06
N GLY A 39 -1.07 4.68 -7.03
CA GLY A 39 -2.33 4.07 -7.45
C GLY A 39 -3.21 3.74 -6.25
N HIS A 40 -4.31 3.05 -6.53
CA HIS A 40 -5.24 2.56 -5.51
C HIS A 40 -5.75 1.16 -5.86
N THR A 41 -5.92 0.30 -4.85
CA THR A 41 -6.55 -1.00 -5.04
C THR A 41 -8.08 -0.87 -5.05
N GLY A 42 -8.75 -1.76 -5.76
CA GLY A 42 -10.22 -1.81 -5.77
C GLY A 42 -10.85 -2.43 -4.51
N ILE A 43 -10.06 -2.96 -3.58
CA ILE A 43 -10.57 -3.73 -2.43
C ILE A 43 -11.42 -2.89 -1.46
N THR A 44 -11.27 -1.58 -1.48
CA THR A 44 -12.09 -0.67 -0.67
C THR A 44 -13.57 -0.67 -1.12
N TRP A 45 -13.83 -1.01 -2.38
CA TRP A 45 -15.17 -1.20 -2.92
C TRP A 45 -15.56 -2.67 -2.91
N PRO A 46 -16.83 -3.01 -2.65
CA PRO A 46 -17.29 -4.38 -2.88
C PRO A 46 -17.00 -4.84 -4.32
N ASN A 47 -16.61 -6.10 -4.51
CA ASN A 47 -16.24 -6.64 -5.83
C ASN A 47 -17.34 -6.49 -6.90
N THR A 48 -18.59 -6.36 -6.48
CA THR A 48 -19.74 -6.08 -7.37
C THR A 48 -19.76 -4.65 -7.91
N TYR A 49 -18.96 -3.74 -7.34
CA TYR A 49 -18.84 -2.34 -7.74
C TYR A 49 -17.43 -2.03 -8.28
N ALA A 50 -16.77 -3.01 -8.90
CA ALA A 50 -15.43 -2.82 -9.47
C ALA A 50 -15.37 -1.72 -10.54
N ASP A 51 -16.43 -1.56 -11.33
CA ASP A 51 -16.58 -0.47 -12.30
C ASP A 51 -16.66 0.90 -11.62
N GLN A 52 -17.38 1.00 -10.50
CA GLN A 52 -17.44 2.23 -9.70
C GLN A 52 -16.08 2.53 -9.05
N ALA A 53 -15.36 1.50 -8.58
CA ALA A 53 -14.01 1.66 -8.06
C ALA A 53 -13.07 2.32 -9.09
N ILE A 54 -13.10 1.87 -10.34
CA ILE A 54 -12.30 2.44 -11.44
C ILE A 54 -12.65 3.92 -11.66
N ARG A 55 -13.96 4.26 -11.72
CA ARG A 55 -14.41 5.66 -11.89
C ARG A 55 -13.95 6.55 -10.72
N ASP A 56 -14.14 6.09 -9.50
CA ASP A 56 -13.80 6.84 -8.29
C ASP A 56 -12.29 7.05 -8.17
N ILE A 57 -11.50 6.02 -8.39
CA ILE A 57 -10.03 6.06 -8.36
C ILE A 57 -9.49 7.00 -9.44
N GLY A 58 -10.04 6.91 -10.67
CA GLY A 58 -9.73 7.83 -11.75
C GLY A 58 -10.09 9.27 -11.43
N GLY A 59 -11.31 9.51 -10.91
CA GLY A 59 -11.80 10.83 -10.51
C GLY A 59 -11.03 11.47 -9.35
N LEU A 60 -10.43 10.67 -8.46
CA LEU A 60 -9.55 11.15 -7.41
C LEU A 60 -8.12 11.47 -7.90
N GLY A 61 -7.80 11.09 -9.14
CA GLY A 61 -6.52 11.39 -9.78
C GLY A 61 -5.40 10.41 -9.47
N PHE A 62 -5.70 9.20 -8.99
CA PHE A 62 -4.71 8.14 -8.83
C PHE A 62 -4.12 7.70 -10.17
N TYR A 63 -2.87 7.22 -10.17
CA TYR A 63 -2.12 6.88 -11.39
C TYR A 63 -2.28 5.45 -11.86
N GLY A 64 -2.93 4.59 -11.10
CA GLY A 64 -3.09 3.19 -11.45
C GLY A 64 -4.13 2.48 -10.60
N TYR A 65 -4.54 1.32 -11.09
CA TYR A 65 -5.55 0.45 -10.51
C TYR A 65 -4.99 -0.95 -10.28
N GLU A 66 -5.44 -1.56 -9.20
CA GLU A 66 -5.26 -2.98 -8.90
C GLU A 66 -6.58 -3.59 -8.49
N THR A 67 -6.78 -4.86 -8.82
CA THR A 67 -7.94 -5.63 -8.35
C THR A 67 -7.60 -7.10 -8.20
N PHE A 68 -8.54 -7.89 -7.67
CA PHE A 68 -8.38 -9.33 -7.54
C PHE A 68 -8.41 -10.05 -8.89
N GLY A 69 -7.67 -11.17 -8.99
CA GLY A 69 -7.67 -12.02 -10.17
C GLY A 69 -9.06 -12.52 -10.55
N GLU A 70 -9.90 -12.87 -9.56
CA GLU A 70 -11.29 -13.28 -9.78
C GLU A 70 -12.16 -12.15 -10.35
N VAL A 71 -11.93 -10.92 -9.89
CA VAL A 71 -12.63 -9.73 -10.42
C VAL A 71 -12.22 -9.48 -11.86
N LEU A 72 -10.93 -9.63 -12.20
CA LEU A 72 -10.46 -9.53 -13.59
C LEU A 72 -11.12 -10.57 -14.50
N VAL A 73 -11.25 -11.81 -14.05
CA VAL A 73 -11.96 -12.86 -14.82
C VAL A 73 -13.40 -12.44 -15.12
N LYS A 74 -14.11 -11.93 -14.12
CA LYS A 74 -15.48 -11.47 -14.28
C LYS A 74 -15.57 -10.28 -15.25
N MET A 75 -14.77 -9.25 -15.04
CA MET A 75 -14.77 -8.05 -15.90
C MET A 75 -14.32 -8.35 -17.33
N ASP A 76 -13.40 -9.32 -17.50
CA ASP A 76 -13.01 -9.79 -18.84
C ASP A 76 -14.17 -10.44 -19.58
N ALA A 77 -14.99 -11.22 -18.89
CA ALA A 77 -16.17 -11.86 -19.45
C ALA A 77 -17.29 -10.84 -19.79
N GLU A 78 -17.40 -9.73 -19.06
CA GLU A 78 -18.30 -8.62 -19.31
C GLU A 78 -17.87 -7.78 -20.54
N GLY A 79 -16.57 -7.71 -20.83
CA GLY A 79 -16.01 -7.22 -22.10
C GLY A 79 -15.75 -5.71 -22.16
N ASP A 80 -16.00 -4.95 -21.12
CA ASP A 80 -15.90 -3.48 -21.09
C ASP A 80 -14.70 -2.91 -20.32
N LEU A 81 -13.91 -3.78 -19.66
CA LEU A 81 -12.83 -3.37 -18.77
C LEU A 81 -11.80 -2.44 -19.45
N ALA A 82 -11.39 -2.75 -20.69
CA ALA A 82 -10.41 -1.92 -21.40
C ALA A 82 -10.94 -0.49 -21.61
N GLN A 83 -12.18 -0.35 -22.08
CA GLN A 83 -12.81 0.94 -22.29
C GLN A 83 -12.99 1.71 -20.96
N LEU A 84 -13.32 1.00 -19.88
CA LEU A 84 -13.52 1.59 -18.56
C LEU A 84 -12.21 2.16 -18.01
N LEU A 85 -11.09 1.42 -18.11
CA LEU A 85 -9.76 1.87 -17.69
C LEU A 85 -9.30 3.09 -18.49
N GLU A 86 -9.49 3.06 -19.83
CA GLU A 86 -9.12 4.16 -20.71
C GLU A 86 -9.94 5.42 -20.45
N ALA A 87 -11.27 5.30 -20.37
CA ALA A 87 -12.18 6.43 -20.13
C ALA A 87 -11.89 7.15 -18.82
N ASN A 88 -11.42 6.43 -17.80
CA ASN A 88 -11.06 6.99 -16.49
C ASN A 88 -9.56 7.28 -16.33
N GLN A 89 -8.76 7.05 -17.38
CA GLN A 89 -7.31 7.27 -17.40
C GLN A 89 -6.57 6.57 -16.25
N VAL A 90 -7.04 5.42 -15.82
CA VAL A 90 -6.49 4.66 -14.71
C VAL A 90 -6.06 3.27 -15.19
N PRO A 91 -4.80 3.12 -15.66
CA PRO A 91 -4.33 1.85 -16.19
C PRO A 91 -4.30 0.76 -15.10
N LEU A 92 -4.56 -0.49 -15.50
CA LEU A 92 -4.28 -1.62 -14.65
C LEU A 92 -2.76 -1.73 -14.43
N ILE A 93 -2.32 -1.80 -13.17
CA ILE A 93 -0.91 -1.96 -12.80
C ILE A 93 -0.63 -3.40 -12.41
N SER A 94 -1.53 -3.99 -11.62
CA SER A 94 -1.33 -5.25 -10.92
C SER A 94 -2.65 -5.99 -10.73
N GLY A 95 -2.53 -7.28 -10.46
CA GLY A 95 -3.63 -8.11 -9.99
C GLY A 95 -3.24 -8.84 -8.71
N TYR A 96 -4.07 -8.78 -7.68
CA TYR A 96 -3.91 -9.53 -6.45
C TYR A 96 -4.44 -10.95 -6.62
N CYS A 97 -3.59 -11.93 -6.37
CA CYS A 97 -3.83 -13.32 -6.69
C CYS A 97 -3.51 -14.21 -5.47
N THR A 98 -4.54 -14.69 -4.79
CA THR A 98 -4.36 -15.64 -3.68
C THR A 98 -3.94 -17.00 -4.21
N ILE A 99 -2.79 -17.48 -3.76
CA ILE A 99 -2.20 -18.79 -4.13
C ILE A 99 -2.10 -19.67 -2.89
N ASN A 100 -2.51 -20.94 -3.03
CA ASN A 100 -2.31 -21.91 -1.96
C ASN A 100 -0.87 -22.41 -1.94
N LEU A 101 -0.08 -21.86 -1.02
CA LEU A 101 1.34 -22.18 -0.86
C LEU A 101 1.58 -23.34 0.11
N SER A 102 0.60 -23.63 0.99
CA SER A 102 0.77 -24.56 2.10
C SER A 102 0.40 -26.02 1.76
N ASN A 103 -0.38 -26.24 0.69
CA ASN A 103 -0.82 -27.58 0.31
C ASN A 103 -0.19 -28.03 -1.01
N PRO A 104 0.81 -28.95 -0.99
CA PRO A 104 1.50 -29.41 -2.20
C PRO A 104 0.58 -30.15 -3.17
N ALA A 105 -0.51 -30.75 -2.70
CA ALA A 105 -1.46 -31.46 -3.57
C ALA A 105 -2.21 -30.52 -4.54
N LYS A 106 -2.26 -29.21 -4.23
CA LYS A 106 -2.90 -28.21 -5.09
C LYS A 106 -1.97 -27.58 -6.14
N LYS A 107 -0.72 -28.00 -6.20
CA LYS A 107 0.30 -27.39 -7.06
C LYS A 107 -0.14 -27.20 -8.51
N ALA A 108 -0.63 -28.24 -9.16
CA ALA A 108 -1.03 -28.17 -10.57
C ALA A 108 -2.17 -27.16 -10.81
N ASP A 109 -3.15 -27.15 -9.93
CA ASP A 109 -4.29 -26.23 -10.01
C ASP A 109 -3.85 -24.79 -9.78
N GLU A 110 -2.98 -24.56 -8.79
CA GLU A 110 -2.47 -23.21 -8.48
C GLU A 110 -1.58 -22.65 -9.61
N LEU A 111 -0.77 -23.48 -10.26
CA LEU A 111 0.03 -23.05 -11.42
C LEU A 111 -0.86 -22.73 -12.63
N THR A 112 -1.91 -23.51 -12.87
CA THR A 112 -2.91 -23.24 -13.91
C THR A 112 -3.64 -21.91 -13.65
N LYS A 113 -4.07 -21.71 -12.40
CA LYS A 113 -4.71 -20.47 -11.95
C LYS A 113 -3.78 -19.27 -12.11
N ALA A 114 -2.52 -19.38 -11.66
CA ALA A 114 -1.52 -18.33 -11.79
C ALA A 114 -1.27 -17.95 -13.27
N THR A 115 -1.18 -18.96 -14.17
CA THR A 115 -1.04 -18.71 -15.62
C THR A 115 -2.24 -17.94 -16.17
N THR A 116 -3.46 -18.35 -15.82
CA THR A 116 -4.69 -17.71 -16.27
C THR A 116 -4.75 -16.23 -15.84
N TRP A 117 -4.50 -15.97 -14.57
CA TRP A 117 -4.52 -14.61 -14.04
C TRP A 117 -3.37 -13.76 -14.58
N ALA A 118 -2.17 -14.32 -14.74
CA ALA A 118 -1.04 -13.61 -15.33
C ALA A 118 -1.36 -13.13 -16.75
N ARG A 119 -1.98 -13.99 -17.57
CA ARG A 119 -2.41 -13.63 -18.94
C ARG A 119 -3.46 -12.53 -18.95
N LEU A 120 -4.42 -12.57 -18.03
CA LEU A 120 -5.43 -11.52 -17.91
C LEU A 120 -4.81 -10.19 -17.46
N ILE A 121 -3.96 -10.19 -16.44
CA ILE A 121 -3.25 -8.99 -16.01
C ILE A 121 -2.49 -8.38 -17.19
N LYS A 122 -1.74 -9.20 -17.93
CA LYS A 122 -0.98 -8.77 -19.12
C LYS A 122 -1.88 -8.25 -20.22
N LYS A 123 -3.01 -8.91 -20.50
CA LYS A 123 -4.00 -8.51 -21.50
C LYS A 123 -4.45 -7.06 -21.32
N TYR A 124 -4.61 -6.62 -20.07
CA TYR A 124 -5.03 -5.28 -19.72
C TYR A 124 -3.88 -4.31 -19.40
N GLY A 125 -2.64 -4.67 -19.76
CA GLY A 125 -1.48 -3.80 -19.60
C GLY A 125 -0.83 -3.82 -18.22
N GLY A 126 -1.33 -4.64 -17.29
CA GLY A 126 -0.70 -4.85 -16.00
C GLY A 126 0.66 -5.53 -16.13
N ARG A 127 1.52 -5.29 -15.15
CA ARG A 127 2.91 -5.78 -15.15
C ARG A 127 3.33 -6.46 -13.87
N ILE A 128 2.49 -6.41 -12.84
CA ILE A 128 2.74 -7.02 -11.52
C ILE A 128 1.68 -8.08 -11.22
N PHE A 129 2.15 -9.23 -10.79
CA PHE A 129 1.35 -10.28 -10.17
C PHE A 129 1.59 -10.22 -8.66
N VAL A 130 0.62 -9.72 -7.90
CA VAL A 130 0.70 -9.68 -6.44
C VAL A 130 0.29 -11.02 -5.89
N LEU A 131 1.25 -11.76 -5.34
CA LEU A 131 1.07 -13.09 -4.84
C LEU A 131 0.72 -13.02 -3.35
N GLY A 132 -0.58 -13.18 -3.04
CA GLY A 132 -1.10 -13.30 -1.68
C GLY A 132 -1.04 -14.75 -1.22
N PRO A 133 -0.43 -15.06 -0.05
CA PRO A 133 -0.47 -16.39 0.54
C PRO A 133 -1.90 -16.78 0.96
N ASN A 134 -2.20 -18.07 0.95
CA ASN A 134 -3.50 -18.57 1.39
C ASN A 134 -3.72 -18.38 2.90
N PRO A 135 -4.98 -18.14 3.34
CA PRO A 135 -5.33 -18.09 4.74
C PRO A 135 -5.11 -19.45 5.41
N VAL A 136 -4.78 -19.41 6.71
CA VAL A 136 -4.60 -20.58 7.58
C VAL A 136 -5.19 -20.30 8.97
N ASN A 137 -5.45 -21.34 9.75
CA ASN A 137 -5.77 -21.18 11.17
C ASN A 137 -4.48 -20.93 11.96
N ARG A 138 -4.18 -19.68 12.28
CA ARG A 138 -2.93 -19.25 12.93
C ARG A 138 -2.69 -19.91 14.30
N ASP A 139 -3.74 -20.24 15.04
CA ASP A 139 -3.62 -20.85 16.37
C ASP A 139 -3.01 -22.27 16.30
N SER A 140 -3.13 -22.93 15.16
CA SER A 140 -2.64 -24.30 14.96
C SER A 140 -1.63 -24.43 13.81
N TYR A 141 -1.27 -23.32 13.14
CA TYR A 141 -0.39 -23.36 11.99
C TYR A 141 1.09 -23.43 12.38
N ASP A 142 1.78 -24.46 11.96
CA ASP A 142 3.23 -24.61 12.09
C ASP A 142 3.92 -24.16 10.80
N TYR A 143 4.40 -22.92 10.79
CA TYR A 143 5.15 -22.37 9.66
C TYR A 143 6.45 -23.15 9.40
N ALA A 144 7.19 -23.57 10.44
CA ALA A 144 8.47 -24.24 10.28
C ALA A 144 8.31 -25.58 9.55
N ALA A 145 7.25 -26.33 9.87
CA ALA A 145 6.91 -27.57 9.18
C ALA A 145 6.52 -27.36 7.71
N ASN A 146 5.98 -26.19 7.36
CA ASN A 146 5.46 -25.88 6.02
C ASN A 146 6.42 -25.04 5.16
N LYS A 147 7.47 -24.43 5.74
CA LYS A 147 8.38 -23.48 5.06
C LYS A 147 8.93 -24.03 3.74
N ALA A 148 9.42 -25.25 3.72
CA ALA A 148 10.03 -25.82 2.52
C ALA A 148 9.04 -25.90 1.36
N ASN A 149 7.78 -26.27 1.66
CA ASN A 149 6.71 -26.32 0.67
C ASN A 149 6.30 -24.93 0.20
N ILE A 150 6.15 -23.96 1.13
CA ILE A 150 5.85 -22.56 0.81
C ILE A 150 6.88 -22.00 -0.16
N VAL A 151 8.17 -22.12 0.16
CA VAL A 151 9.27 -21.61 -0.68
C VAL A 151 9.31 -22.28 -2.05
N SER A 152 9.12 -23.62 -2.09
CA SER A 152 9.04 -24.37 -3.35
C SER A 152 7.91 -23.86 -4.25
N MET A 153 6.71 -23.71 -3.69
CA MET A 153 5.53 -23.22 -4.41
C MET A 153 5.72 -21.78 -4.89
N LEU A 154 6.25 -20.89 -4.04
CA LEU A 154 6.57 -19.52 -4.40
C LEU A 154 7.50 -19.44 -5.60
N ASN A 155 8.59 -20.21 -5.58
CA ASN A 155 9.56 -20.23 -6.68
C ASN A 155 8.95 -20.74 -7.98
N GLU A 156 8.07 -21.72 -7.94
CA GLU A 156 7.43 -22.25 -9.14
C GLU A 156 6.37 -21.30 -9.70
N VAL A 157 5.53 -20.71 -8.84
CA VAL A 157 4.59 -19.68 -9.25
C VAL A 157 5.33 -18.47 -9.82
N ALA A 158 6.42 -18.04 -9.18
CA ALA A 158 7.23 -16.93 -9.66
C ALA A 158 7.81 -17.20 -11.05
N LYS A 159 8.35 -18.39 -11.31
CA LYS A 159 8.83 -18.80 -12.63
C LYS A 159 7.71 -18.80 -13.69
N THR A 160 6.54 -19.36 -13.31
CA THR A 160 5.37 -19.40 -14.20
C THR A 160 4.93 -17.98 -14.60
N VAL A 161 4.78 -17.10 -13.63
CA VAL A 161 4.37 -15.70 -13.83
C VAL A 161 5.40 -14.92 -14.64
N THR A 162 6.69 -15.12 -14.35
CA THR A 162 7.79 -14.50 -15.13
C THR A 162 7.78 -15.01 -16.57
N GLY A 163 7.48 -16.29 -16.81
CA GLY A 163 7.32 -16.88 -18.14
C GLY A 163 6.20 -16.23 -18.95
N GLU A 164 5.16 -15.73 -18.31
CA GLU A 164 4.08 -14.94 -18.95
C GLU A 164 4.47 -13.45 -19.13
N GLY A 165 5.64 -13.02 -18.63
CA GLY A 165 6.20 -11.67 -18.80
C GLY A 165 5.79 -10.66 -17.76
N LEU A 166 5.34 -11.11 -16.58
CA LEU A 166 5.03 -10.26 -15.44
C LEU A 166 6.10 -10.36 -14.34
N THR A 167 6.12 -9.41 -13.44
CA THR A 167 6.92 -9.46 -12.21
C THR A 167 6.08 -9.99 -11.06
N PRO A 168 6.35 -11.19 -10.52
CA PRO A 168 5.71 -11.69 -9.33
C PRO A 168 6.28 -11.02 -8.08
N VAL A 169 5.41 -10.60 -7.18
CA VAL A 169 5.81 -10.03 -5.89
C VAL A 169 5.13 -10.78 -4.75
N LEU A 170 5.89 -11.24 -3.75
CA LEU A 170 5.31 -11.77 -2.52
C LEU A 170 4.65 -10.65 -1.73
N HIS A 171 3.41 -10.85 -1.34
CA HIS A 171 2.65 -9.97 -0.47
C HIS A 171 2.28 -10.72 0.80
N GLN A 172 3.05 -10.52 1.90
CA GLN A 172 2.74 -11.15 3.18
C GLN A 172 1.44 -10.57 3.76
N HIS A 173 0.69 -11.39 4.50
CA HIS A 173 -0.61 -10.96 5.00
C HIS A 173 -0.96 -11.62 6.32
N THR A 174 -1.56 -10.87 7.26
CA THR A 174 -2.08 -11.41 8.52
C THR A 174 -3.17 -12.46 8.27
N GLY A 175 -3.20 -13.52 9.08
CA GLY A 175 -4.14 -14.64 8.92
C GLY A 175 -3.75 -15.65 7.83
N THR A 176 -2.58 -15.49 7.20
CA THR A 176 -2.13 -16.38 6.11
C THR A 176 -0.91 -17.24 6.50
N CYS A 177 -0.47 -18.09 5.59
CA CYS A 177 0.68 -18.97 5.83
C CYS A 177 2.03 -18.22 5.82
N VAL A 178 2.08 -16.92 5.53
CA VAL A 178 3.24 -16.03 5.70
C VAL A 178 2.76 -14.72 6.30
N GLU A 179 2.88 -14.57 7.62
CA GLU A 179 2.30 -13.44 8.36
C GLU A 179 3.35 -12.64 9.12
N SER A 180 4.05 -13.29 10.06
CA SER A 180 4.92 -12.61 11.00
C SER A 180 6.20 -12.08 10.33
N ARG A 181 6.91 -11.18 11.05
CA ARG A 181 8.23 -10.70 10.63
C ARG A 181 9.16 -11.86 10.31
N ASP A 182 9.31 -12.80 11.24
CA ASP A 182 10.27 -13.89 11.11
C ASP A 182 9.89 -14.84 9.96
N GLU A 183 8.61 -15.09 9.73
CA GLU A 183 8.13 -15.86 8.58
C GLU A 183 8.41 -15.12 7.26
N THR A 184 8.19 -13.82 7.20
CA THR A 184 8.49 -12.97 6.04
C THR A 184 9.97 -13.01 5.68
N TYR A 185 10.86 -12.81 6.67
CA TYR A 185 12.31 -12.88 6.47
C TYR A 185 12.73 -14.27 6.04
N ALA A 186 12.32 -15.30 6.79
CA ALA A 186 12.68 -16.69 6.48
C ALA A 186 12.18 -17.16 5.11
N THR A 187 11.04 -16.63 4.63
CA THR A 187 10.51 -16.92 3.30
C THR A 187 11.34 -16.22 2.22
N LEU A 188 11.58 -14.90 2.34
CA LEU A 188 12.31 -14.12 1.34
C LEU A 188 13.78 -14.51 1.23
N GLU A 189 14.43 -14.84 2.36
CA GLU A 189 15.82 -15.31 2.39
C GLU A 189 16.01 -16.70 1.72
N ALA A 190 14.96 -17.54 1.73
CA ALA A 190 15.01 -18.87 1.14
C ALA A 190 14.48 -18.90 -0.30
N ALA A 191 13.69 -17.91 -0.72
CA ALA A 191 13.14 -17.84 -2.07
C ALA A 191 14.16 -17.38 -3.11
N ASP A 192 13.92 -17.73 -4.37
CA ASP A 192 14.72 -17.24 -5.51
C ASP A 192 14.34 -15.79 -5.84
N THR A 193 14.99 -14.83 -5.19
CA THR A 193 14.73 -13.39 -5.37
C THR A 193 15.27 -12.82 -6.70
N SER A 194 15.92 -13.64 -7.53
CA SER A 194 16.23 -13.25 -8.91
C SER A 194 14.95 -13.11 -9.75
N VAL A 195 13.94 -13.94 -9.48
CA VAL A 195 12.63 -13.94 -10.15
C VAL A 195 11.51 -13.41 -9.24
N LEU A 196 11.38 -13.88 -7.99
CA LEU A 196 10.42 -13.39 -7.02
C LEU A 196 10.87 -12.05 -6.44
N LYS A 197 10.00 -11.06 -6.44
CA LYS A 197 10.23 -9.76 -5.80
C LYS A 197 9.37 -9.60 -4.56
N PHE A 198 9.52 -8.49 -3.86
CA PHE A 198 8.73 -8.20 -2.66
C PHE A 198 7.74 -7.05 -2.94
N GLY A 199 6.51 -7.25 -2.55
CA GLY A 199 5.43 -6.28 -2.56
C GLY A 199 4.84 -6.13 -1.15
N PRO A 200 5.58 -5.51 -0.19
CA PRO A 200 5.13 -5.40 1.17
C PRO A 200 3.79 -4.69 1.29
N ASP A 201 2.94 -5.16 2.18
CA ASP A 201 1.85 -4.38 2.75
C ASP A 201 2.28 -3.85 4.12
N VAL A 202 2.47 -2.54 4.20
CA VAL A 202 3.00 -1.92 5.42
C VAL A 202 1.99 -1.90 6.58
N GLY A 203 0.70 -1.91 6.28
CA GLY A 203 -0.37 -2.05 7.28
C GLY A 203 -0.42 -3.47 7.84
N GLN A 204 -0.34 -4.48 6.98
CA GLN A 204 -0.28 -5.89 7.38
C GLN A 204 0.99 -6.19 8.20
N LEU A 205 2.15 -5.64 7.80
CA LEU A 205 3.39 -5.75 8.58
C LEU A 205 3.21 -5.15 9.99
N THR A 206 2.63 -3.96 10.08
CA THR A 206 2.41 -3.27 11.35
C THR A 206 1.41 -4.03 12.23
N LYS A 207 0.31 -4.52 11.64
CA LYS A 207 -0.68 -5.36 12.33
C LYS A 207 -0.07 -6.66 12.84
N GLY A 208 0.79 -7.28 12.05
CA GLY A 208 1.55 -8.48 12.42
C GLY A 208 2.69 -8.24 13.43
N GLY A 209 2.79 -7.03 14.00
CA GLY A 209 3.77 -6.68 15.03
C GLY A 209 5.17 -6.32 14.51
N SER A 210 5.32 -6.11 13.21
CA SER A 210 6.61 -5.75 12.60
C SER A 210 6.82 -4.24 12.58
N ASP A 211 8.08 -3.80 12.64
CA ASP A 211 8.46 -2.47 12.19
C ASP A 211 8.48 -2.45 10.66
N ALA A 212 7.39 -1.94 10.07
CA ALA A 212 7.22 -1.93 8.62
C ALA A 212 8.33 -1.13 7.90
N VAL A 213 8.81 -0.02 8.49
CA VAL A 213 9.91 0.78 7.92
C VAL A 213 11.19 -0.04 7.86
N GLN A 214 11.52 -0.76 8.94
CA GLN A 214 12.71 -1.60 8.98
C GLN A 214 12.63 -2.76 7.99
N VAL A 215 11.47 -3.45 7.89
CA VAL A 215 11.29 -4.54 6.92
C VAL A 215 11.44 -4.03 5.48
N VAL A 216 10.80 -2.92 5.14
CA VAL A 216 10.94 -2.32 3.80
C VAL A 216 12.38 -1.94 3.52
N LYS A 217 13.10 -1.36 4.48
CA LYS A 217 14.51 -0.97 4.36
C LYS A 217 15.41 -2.18 4.11
N ASP A 218 15.23 -3.28 4.84
CA ASP A 218 16.07 -4.47 4.75
C ASP A 218 15.90 -5.18 3.39
N PHE A 219 14.69 -5.19 2.84
CA PHE A 219 14.41 -5.80 1.54
C PHE A 219 14.30 -4.79 0.39
N LEU A 220 14.69 -3.54 0.60
CA LEU A 220 14.53 -2.44 -0.35
C LEU A 220 15.03 -2.77 -1.78
N PRO A 221 16.15 -3.49 -2.00
CA PRO A 221 16.63 -3.84 -3.34
C PRO A 221 15.66 -4.70 -4.16
N ILE A 222 14.79 -5.47 -3.51
CA ILE A 222 13.85 -6.36 -4.18
C ILE A 222 12.39 -5.88 -4.05
N VAL A 223 12.13 -4.71 -3.44
CA VAL A 223 10.79 -4.10 -3.42
C VAL A 223 10.48 -3.57 -4.82
N HIS A 224 9.46 -4.15 -5.48
CA HIS A 224 9.02 -3.77 -6.81
C HIS A 224 7.55 -3.35 -6.89
N HIS A 225 6.82 -3.46 -5.81
CA HIS A 225 5.42 -3.06 -5.63
C HIS A 225 5.18 -2.84 -4.15
N MET A 226 4.09 -2.19 -3.76
CA MET A 226 3.79 -1.98 -2.34
C MET A 226 2.31 -1.68 -2.13
N HIS A 227 1.72 -2.24 -1.07
CA HIS A 227 0.46 -1.75 -0.54
C HIS A 227 0.73 -0.78 0.61
N LEU A 228 0.29 0.46 0.41
CA LEU A 228 0.36 1.53 1.38
C LEU A 228 -0.97 1.54 2.15
N LYS A 229 -0.97 0.90 3.29
CA LYS A 229 -2.12 0.71 4.17
C LYS A 229 -1.77 1.23 5.56
N ASP A 230 -2.75 1.77 6.27
CA ASP A 230 -2.56 2.22 7.65
C ASP A 230 -3.36 1.36 8.63
N PHE A 231 -2.82 1.17 9.83
CA PHE A 231 -3.39 0.33 10.87
C PHE A 231 -3.68 1.15 12.13
N ALA A 232 -4.93 1.20 12.54
CA ALA A 232 -5.39 2.00 13.69
C ALA A 232 -4.83 1.50 15.03
N GLY A 233 -4.44 0.21 15.11
CA GLY A 233 -3.88 -0.39 16.31
C GLY A 233 -4.90 -1.16 17.16
N THR A 234 -6.14 -1.25 16.70
CA THR A 234 -7.21 -2.09 17.26
C THR A 234 -7.95 -2.75 16.09
N ASP A 235 -8.65 -3.85 16.35
CA ASP A 235 -9.41 -4.59 15.31
C ASP A 235 -10.90 -4.22 15.32
N ASP A 236 -11.28 -3.07 15.86
CA ASP A 236 -12.67 -2.71 16.12
C ASP A 236 -13.49 -2.49 14.83
N HIS A 237 -12.86 -1.92 13.80
CA HIS A 237 -13.51 -1.62 12.51
C HIS A 237 -12.56 -1.88 11.34
N LEU A 238 -13.11 -2.24 10.19
CA LEU A 238 -12.34 -2.44 8.95
C LEU A 238 -11.13 -3.37 9.16
N LEU A 239 -11.27 -4.40 9.97
CA LEU A 239 -10.18 -5.29 10.39
C LEU A 239 -9.01 -4.54 11.07
N GLY A 240 -9.29 -3.37 11.67
CA GLY A 240 -8.30 -2.50 12.30
C GLY A 240 -7.58 -1.56 11.34
N TYR A 241 -7.92 -1.55 10.06
CA TYR A 241 -7.34 -0.60 9.10
C TYR A 241 -8.12 0.71 9.06
N CYS A 242 -7.45 1.77 8.61
CA CYS A 242 -8.03 3.12 8.55
C CYS A 242 -7.47 3.89 7.34
N PRO A 243 -8.12 5.00 6.93
CA PRO A 243 -7.53 5.89 5.94
C PRO A 243 -6.12 6.34 6.34
N LEU A 244 -5.25 6.54 5.36
CA LEU A 244 -3.85 6.91 5.60
C LEU A 244 -3.73 8.17 6.48
N GLY A 245 -2.80 8.13 7.42
CA GLY A 245 -2.53 9.20 8.36
C GLY A 245 -3.41 9.17 9.63
N GLN A 246 -4.28 8.18 9.77
CA GLN A 246 -5.12 7.99 10.95
C GLN A 246 -4.67 6.82 11.84
N GLY A 247 -3.64 6.09 11.41
CA GLY A 247 -3.12 4.92 12.09
C GLY A 247 -1.71 5.09 12.64
N LYS A 248 -1.02 3.98 12.79
CA LYS A 248 0.30 3.88 13.42
C LYS A 248 1.46 3.68 12.44
N VAL A 249 1.16 3.45 11.15
CA VAL A 249 2.20 3.25 10.15
C VAL A 249 2.94 4.57 9.90
N ASN A 250 4.27 4.53 9.94
CA ASN A 250 5.08 5.71 9.61
C ASN A 250 5.12 5.93 8.09
N ILE A 251 3.99 6.37 7.53
CA ILE A 251 3.82 6.62 6.09
C ILE A 251 4.91 7.56 5.53
N PRO A 252 5.25 8.70 6.18
CA PRO A 252 6.31 9.56 5.68
C PRO A 252 7.65 8.83 5.48
N ALA A 253 8.08 8.02 6.46
CA ALA A 253 9.33 7.27 6.35
C ALA A 253 9.29 6.20 5.24
N ILE A 254 8.13 5.57 5.02
CA ILE A 254 7.96 4.64 3.89
C ILE A 254 8.09 5.39 2.55
N LEU A 255 7.44 6.55 2.41
CA LEU A 255 7.56 7.37 1.20
C LEU A 255 8.99 7.84 0.98
N ASP A 256 9.72 8.23 2.03
CA ASP A 256 11.14 8.63 1.95
C ASP A 256 12.04 7.48 1.44
N LEU A 257 11.77 6.23 1.88
CA LEU A 257 12.50 5.05 1.39
C LEU A 257 12.20 4.75 -0.10
N MET A 258 11.00 5.05 -0.55
CA MET A 258 10.55 4.72 -1.91
C MET A 258 10.79 5.84 -2.92
N GLU A 259 11.05 7.07 -2.45
CA GLU A 259 11.25 8.23 -3.33
C GLU A 259 12.45 8.05 -4.26
N GLY A 260 12.26 8.39 -5.53
CA GLY A 260 13.30 8.26 -6.56
C GLY A 260 13.63 6.83 -7.00
N ARG A 261 12.98 5.81 -6.40
CA ARG A 261 13.20 4.43 -6.78
C ARG A 261 12.43 4.06 -8.05
N LYS A 262 13.13 3.39 -8.96
CA LYS A 262 12.52 2.82 -10.16
C LYS A 262 12.04 1.41 -9.83
N ILE A 263 10.78 1.27 -9.51
CA ILE A 263 10.12 -0.03 -9.31
C ILE A 263 9.30 -0.41 -10.54
N ASN A 264 9.16 -1.70 -10.82
CA ASN A 264 8.36 -2.16 -11.97
C ASN A 264 6.85 -2.00 -11.73
N GLY A 265 6.43 -2.05 -10.48
CA GLY A 265 5.04 -1.83 -10.05
C GLY A 265 4.75 -0.38 -9.69
N MET A 266 3.96 -0.23 -8.65
CA MET A 266 3.51 1.05 -8.11
C MET A 266 3.26 0.92 -6.59
N ILE A 267 3.28 2.03 -5.89
CA ILE A 267 2.73 2.11 -4.53
C ILE A 267 1.21 2.24 -4.68
N MET A 268 0.47 1.30 -4.10
CA MET A 268 -0.99 1.27 -4.16
C MET A 268 -1.57 1.59 -2.78
N VAL A 269 -2.40 2.61 -2.68
CA VAL A 269 -3.21 2.82 -1.48
C VAL A 269 -4.18 1.66 -1.33
N GLU A 270 -4.28 1.13 -0.12
CA GLU A 270 -5.23 0.08 0.17
C GLU A 270 -5.92 0.30 1.52
N LEU A 271 -7.21 0.04 1.55
CA LEU A 271 -8.01 -0.02 2.77
C LEU A 271 -9.00 -1.18 2.65
N ASP A 272 -8.84 -2.17 3.50
CA ASP A 272 -9.77 -3.29 3.56
C ASP A 272 -11.14 -2.78 4.03
N ASN A 273 -12.13 -2.85 3.15
CA ASN A 273 -13.52 -2.62 3.50
C ASN A 273 -14.22 -3.99 3.50
N ASN A 274 -14.24 -4.62 4.67
CA ASN A 274 -14.69 -6.00 4.79
C ASN A 274 -16.19 -6.09 4.51
N PHE A 275 -16.58 -7.09 3.71
CA PHE A 275 -17.98 -7.47 3.46
C PHE A 275 -18.79 -7.81 4.73
N ARG A 276 -18.11 -8.06 5.85
CA ARG A 276 -18.74 -8.36 7.16
C ARG A 276 -18.83 -7.14 8.07
N ASP A 277 -18.01 -6.12 7.84
CA ASP A 277 -17.94 -4.88 8.62
C ASP A 277 -17.75 -3.72 7.65
N ILE A 278 -18.83 -3.40 6.93
CA ILE A 278 -18.84 -2.32 5.95
C ILE A 278 -18.84 -0.99 6.69
N SER A 279 -17.84 -0.17 6.43
CA SER A 279 -17.80 1.20 6.95
C SER A 279 -19.08 1.96 6.57
N PRO A 280 -19.69 2.72 7.49
CA PRO A 280 -20.76 3.66 7.14
C PRO A 280 -20.26 4.78 6.21
N THR A 281 -18.96 5.01 6.15
CA THR A 281 -18.35 5.99 5.24
C THR A 281 -18.22 5.39 3.84
N PRO A 282 -18.72 6.07 2.79
CA PRO A 282 -18.60 5.58 1.42
C PRO A 282 -17.14 5.32 1.01
N PRO A 283 -16.85 4.28 0.20
CA PRO A 283 -15.50 3.95 -0.29
C PRO A 283 -14.78 5.14 -0.94
N TYR A 284 -15.48 5.93 -1.75
CA TYR A 284 -14.95 7.17 -2.34
C TYR A 284 -14.42 8.14 -1.27
N ASP A 285 -15.16 8.36 -0.18
CA ASP A 285 -14.75 9.27 0.88
C ASP A 285 -13.56 8.74 1.68
N LEU A 286 -13.47 7.44 1.89
CA LEU A 286 -12.32 6.78 2.52
C LEU A 286 -11.05 6.97 1.64
N ALA A 287 -11.14 6.71 0.35
CA ALA A 287 -10.05 6.91 -0.60
C ALA A 287 -9.67 8.39 -0.72
N ARG A 288 -10.65 9.31 -0.71
CA ARG A 288 -10.42 10.75 -0.72
C ARG A 288 -9.67 11.25 0.52
N GLN A 289 -9.96 10.69 1.71
CA GLN A 289 -9.22 11.01 2.94
C GLN A 289 -7.74 10.63 2.80
N SER A 290 -7.46 9.43 2.32
CA SER A 290 -6.10 8.96 2.05
C SER A 290 -5.38 9.84 1.01
N ALA A 291 -6.06 10.20 -0.10
CA ALA A 291 -5.51 11.10 -1.12
C ALA A 291 -5.20 12.50 -0.55
N THR A 292 -6.08 13.03 0.31
CA THR A 292 -5.88 14.34 0.96
C THR A 292 -4.65 14.32 1.87
N TYR A 293 -4.48 13.26 2.66
CA TYR A 293 -3.29 13.09 3.50
C TYR A 293 -2.01 12.99 2.65
N LEU A 294 -2.00 12.20 1.59
CA LEU A 294 -0.84 12.08 0.70
C LEU A 294 -0.48 13.40 0.01
N LYS A 295 -1.49 14.19 -0.41
CA LYS A 295 -1.26 15.56 -0.93
C LYS A 295 -0.57 16.45 0.10
N SER A 296 -0.93 16.35 1.38
CA SER A 296 -0.27 17.09 2.45
C SER A 296 1.20 16.69 2.66
N LEU A 297 1.60 15.50 2.22
CA LEU A 297 2.98 15.00 2.23
C LEU A 297 3.74 15.28 0.92
N GLY A 298 3.17 16.07 0.00
CA GLY A 298 3.81 16.44 -1.25
C GLY A 298 3.62 15.47 -2.41
N VAL A 299 2.77 14.44 -2.26
CA VAL A 299 2.44 13.52 -3.36
C VAL A 299 1.52 14.21 -4.37
N ARG A 300 1.82 14.07 -5.65
CA ARG A 300 1.00 14.60 -6.75
C ARG A 300 -0.04 13.60 -7.20
N PHE A 301 -1.19 14.12 -7.58
CA PHE A 301 -2.27 13.40 -8.23
C PHE A 301 -2.53 14.01 -9.60
N ARG A 302 -3.13 13.27 -10.50
CA ARG A 302 -3.61 13.82 -11.79
C ARG A 302 -4.69 14.86 -11.52
N THR A 303 -4.78 15.85 -12.37
CA THR A 303 -5.81 16.91 -12.36
C THR A 303 -6.94 16.56 -13.30
#